data_bcc970f91d560e89ed0ca831d2ff200e
#
_entry.id   bcc970f91d560e89ed0ca831d2ff200e
#
_cell.length_a   1.000
_cell.length_b   1.000
_cell.length_c   1.000
_cell.angle_alpha   90.00
_cell.angle_beta   90.00
_cell.angle_gamma   90.00
#
_symmetry.space_group_name_H-M   'P 1'
#
loop_
_entity.id
_entity.type
_entity.pdbx_description
1 polymer ?
#
loop_
_entity_poly.entity_id
_entity_poly.type
_entity_poly.pdbx_seq_one_letter_code
_entity_poly.pdbx_strand_id
1 'polypeptide(L)'
;MDRWIKITVEDVASYQAGAFVKALESKAKYSEQQENPVEVAIERITARIRSDVKSGGFSVDRDTDKIPAELSPDAIALVVEFAKPRLTLKLSDDERTLAAAARERLDKIATGKIKPSLPDNPEPAAESVQSSGGCALVRPARGTPQRSDYAGL
;
A
#
# COMPACT_ATOMS: atom_id res chain seq x y z
N MET A 1 17.88 -13.88 7.27
CA MET A 1 16.47 -14.00 6.84
C MET A 1 15.97 -12.61 6.51
N ASP A 2 15.61 -12.40 5.27
CA ASP A 2 15.04 -11.12 4.85
C ASP A 2 13.69 -10.94 5.52
N ARG A 3 13.49 -9.79 6.17
CA ARG A 3 12.22 -9.43 6.82
C ARG A 3 11.18 -8.97 5.83
N TRP A 4 11.65 -8.51 4.67
CA TRP A 4 10.82 -8.08 3.55
C TRP A 4 11.18 -8.91 2.32
N ILE A 5 10.17 -9.45 1.66
CA ILE A 5 10.32 -10.38 0.53
C ILE A 5 9.52 -9.90 -0.67
N LYS A 6 9.96 -10.34 -1.85
CA LYS A 6 9.21 -10.21 -3.10
C LYS A 6 8.36 -11.45 -3.28
N ILE A 7 7.09 -11.28 -3.67
CA ILE A 7 6.20 -12.38 -4.05
C ILE A 7 6.34 -12.62 -5.55
N THR A 8 6.49 -13.88 -5.91
CA THR A 8 6.60 -14.33 -7.31
C THR A 8 5.36 -15.10 -7.76
N VAL A 9 5.20 -15.26 -9.07
CA VAL A 9 4.14 -16.12 -9.65
C VAL A 9 4.29 -17.57 -9.17
N GLU A 10 5.53 -18.03 -8.97
CA GLU A 10 5.83 -19.37 -8.49
C GLU A 10 5.35 -19.57 -7.04
N ASP A 11 5.48 -18.56 -6.18
CA ASP A 11 4.96 -18.61 -4.82
C ASP A 11 3.43 -18.77 -4.83
N VAL A 12 2.74 -18.01 -5.67
CA VAL A 12 1.28 -18.12 -5.81
C VAL A 12 0.89 -19.48 -6.39
N ALA A 13 1.61 -19.98 -7.40
CA ALA A 13 1.35 -21.27 -8.03
C ALA A 13 1.58 -22.44 -7.04
N SER A 14 2.56 -22.36 -6.17
CA SER A 14 2.85 -23.40 -5.16
C SER A 14 1.73 -23.55 -4.14
N TYR A 15 0.98 -22.49 -3.87
CA TYR A 15 -0.18 -22.51 -2.96
C TYR A 15 -1.45 -23.05 -3.60
N GLN A 16 -1.49 -23.17 -4.93
CA GLN A 16 -2.68 -23.55 -5.66
C GLN A 16 -2.52 -24.92 -6.34
N ALA A 17 -3.56 -25.73 -6.27
CA ALA A 17 -3.59 -27.02 -6.94
C ALA A 17 -3.61 -26.89 -8.47
N GLY A 18 -3.22 -27.94 -9.16
CA GLY A 18 -2.91 -28.00 -10.60
C GLY A 18 -3.87 -27.34 -11.59
N ALA A 19 -5.15 -27.11 -11.25
CA ALA A 19 -6.09 -26.43 -12.13
C ALA A 19 -5.73 -24.96 -12.38
N PHE A 20 -5.22 -24.28 -11.34
CA PHE A 20 -4.77 -22.89 -11.44
C PHE A 20 -3.51 -22.77 -12.30
N VAL A 21 -2.54 -23.67 -12.09
CA VAL A 21 -1.30 -23.71 -12.87
C VAL A 21 -1.61 -23.99 -14.35
N LYS A 22 -2.48 -24.97 -14.64
CA LYS A 22 -2.91 -25.28 -16.02
C LYS A 22 -3.63 -24.10 -16.67
N ALA A 23 -4.45 -23.37 -15.95
CA ALA A 23 -5.14 -22.18 -16.47
C ALA A 23 -4.16 -21.06 -16.78
N LEU A 24 -3.11 -20.86 -15.96
CA LEU A 24 -2.02 -19.92 -16.23
C LEU A 24 -1.25 -20.30 -17.50
N GLU A 25 -0.84 -21.56 -17.63
CA GLU A 25 -0.11 -22.07 -18.79
C GLU A 25 -0.94 -21.96 -20.07
N SER A 26 -2.25 -22.25 -20.01
CA SER A 26 -3.15 -22.13 -21.16
C SER A 26 -3.28 -20.69 -21.63
N LYS A 27 -3.40 -19.72 -20.72
CA LYS A 27 -3.49 -18.30 -21.09
C LYS A 27 -2.14 -17.76 -21.60
N ALA A 28 -1.03 -18.17 -21.03
CA ALA A 28 0.28 -17.79 -21.52
C ALA A 28 0.53 -18.21 -22.98
N LYS A 29 -0.10 -19.30 -23.43
CA LYS A 29 -0.01 -19.76 -24.82
C LYS A 29 -0.87 -18.97 -25.80
N TYR A 30 -1.95 -18.32 -25.34
CA TYR A 30 -2.93 -17.67 -26.22
C TYR A 30 -2.76 -16.16 -26.36
N SER A 31 -1.90 -15.53 -25.59
CA SER A 31 -1.79 -14.08 -25.61
C SER A 31 -0.35 -13.60 -25.42
N GLU A 32 0.39 -13.54 -26.52
CA GLU A 32 1.67 -12.80 -26.57
C GLU A 32 1.50 -11.29 -26.29
N GLN A 33 0.26 -10.80 -26.17
CA GLN A 33 -0.08 -9.39 -26.00
C GLN A 33 -0.83 -9.06 -24.71
N GLN A 34 -1.19 -10.04 -23.89
CA GLN A 34 -1.88 -9.81 -22.61
C GLN A 34 -0.94 -10.06 -21.43
N GLU A 35 -0.85 -9.06 -20.56
CA GLU A 35 -0.14 -9.18 -19.28
C GLU A 35 -0.70 -10.37 -18.48
N ASN A 36 0.19 -11.08 -17.82
CA ASN A 36 -0.18 -12.18 -16.94
C ASN A 36 -1.08 -11.65 -15.81
N PRO A 37 -2.33 -12.11 -15.67
CA PRO A 37 -3.24 -11.60 -14.66
C PRO A 37 -2.74 -11.81 -13.22
N VAL A 38 -1.85 -12.76 -12.99
CA VAL A 38 -1.24 -12.98 -11.69
C VAL A 38 -0.15 -11.95 -11.40
N GLU A 39 0.67 -11.60 -12.40
CA GLU A 39 1.68 -10.53 -12.24
C GLU A 39 1.02 -9.19 -11.93
N VAL A 40 -0.02 -8.83 -12.70
CA VAL A 40 -0.82 -7.62 -12.43
C VAL A 40 -1.45 -7.64 -11.03
N ALA A 41 -1.92 -8.81 -10.59
CA ALA A 41 -2.47 -8.97 -9.25
C ALA A 41 -1.39 -8.77 -8.19
N ILE A 42 -0.20 -9.35 -8.37
CA ILE A 42 0.93 -9.21 -7.45
C ILE A 42 1.31 -7.75 -7.29
N GLU A 43 1.49 -7.01 -8.40
CA GLU A 43 1.84 -5.59 -8.36
C GLU A 43 0.80 -4.76 -7.60
N ARG A 44 -0.49 -4.97 -7.88
CA ARG A 44 -1.58 -4.24 -7.21
C ARG A 44 -1.66 -4.55 -5.72
N ILE A 45 -1.54 -5.81 -5.35
CA ILE A 45 -1.63 -6.23 -3.95
C ILE A 45 -0.39 -5.76 -3.18
N THR A 46 0.81 -5.85 -3.78
CA THR A 46 2.05 -5.31 -3.21
C THR A 46 1.92 -3.80 -2.94
N ALA A 47 1.46 -3.03 -3.93
CA ALA A 47 1.25 -1.59 -3.78
C ALA A 47 0.23 -1.27 -2.67
N ARG A 48 -0.87 -2.04 -2.58
CA ARG A 48 -1.87 -1.88 -1.53
C ARG A 48 -1.29 -2.15 -0.15
N ILE A 49 -0.62 -3.28 0.05
CA ILE A 49 -0.01 -3.64 1.35
C ILE A 49 0.96 -2.55 1.80
N ARG A 50 1.81 -2.06 0.90
CA ARG A 50 2.75 -0.98 1.20
C ARG A 50 2.04 0.32 1.58
N SER A 51 0.94 0.66 0.89
CA SER A 51 0.11 1.81 1.22
C SER A 51 -0.51 1.67 2.61
N ASP A 52 -1.03 0.50 2.95
CA ASP A 52 -1.64 0.23 4.26
C ASP A 52 -0.59 0.31 5.39
N VAL A 53 0.63 -0.21 5.15
CA VAL A 53 1.76 -0.07 6.09
C VAL A 53 2.15 1.40 6.28
N LYS A 54 2.26 2.18 5.21
CA LYS A 54 2.53 3.64 5.29
C LYS A 54 1.43 4.38 6.04
N SER A 55 0.16 4.05 5.78
CA SER A 55 -1.00 4.67 6.45
C SER A 55 -1.00 4.40 7.96
N GLY A 56 -0.50 3.24 8.38
CA GLY A 56 -0.30 2.92 9.79
C GLY A 56 0.86 3.67 10.47
N GLY A 57 1.60 4.48 9.70
CA GLY A 57 2.76 5.24 10.22
C GLY A 57 4.06 4.41 10.28
N PHE A 58 4.11 3.28 9.58
CA PHE A 58 5.28 2.41 9.57
C PHE A 58 6.17 2.65 8.35
N SER A 59 7.47 2.42 8.52
CA SER A 59 8.43 2.49 7.42
C SER A 59 8.25 1.33 6.46
N VAL A 60 8.47 1.58 5.18
CA VAL A 60 8.47 0.58 4.11
C VAL A 60 9.88 0.42 3.55
N ASP A 61 10.12 -0.71 2.89
CA ASP A 61 11.40 -0.96 2.21
C ASP A 61 11.56 -0.04 0.99
N ARG A 62 12.81 0.30 0.66
CA ARG A 62 13.14 1.09 -0.53
C ARG A 62 12.75 0.36 -1.81
N ASP A 63 12.88 -0.98 -1.83
CA ASP A 63 12.45 -1.80 -2.96
C ASP A 63 10.92 -1.84 -3.01
N THR A 64 10.34 -1.29 -4.06
CA THR A 64 8.88 -1.10 -4.21
C THR A 64 8.11 -2.39 -4.40
N ASP A 65 8.78 -3.48 -4.72
CA ASP A 65 8.21 -4.81 -4.98
C ASP A 65 8.25 -5.75 -3.76
N LYS A 66 8.80 -5.28 -2.62
CA LYS A 66 8.88 -6.04 -1.38
C LYS A 66 7.75 -5.70 -0.41
N ILE A 67 7.34 -6.69 0.34
CA ILE A 67 6.37 -6.61 1.45
C ILE A 67 6.91 -7.31 2.69
N PRO A 68 6.38 -7.03 3.90
CA PRO A 68 6.72 -7.79 5.10
C PRO A 68 6.50 -9.29 4.90
N ALA A 69 7.48 -10.11 5.25
CA ALA A 69 7.44 -11.57 5.02
C ALA A 69 6.26 -12.25 5.71
N GLU A 70 5.84 -11.74 6.89
CA GLU A 70 4.68 -12.25 7.62
C GLU A 70 3.35 -12.01 6.91
N LEU A 71 3.29 -11.09 5.96
CA LEU A 71 2.10 -10.80 5.15
C LEU A 71 2.05 -11.59 3.84
N SER A 72 3.04 -12.44 3.58
CA SER A 72 3.08 -13.27 2.36
C SER A 72 1.83 -14.14 2.19
N PRO A 73 1.31 -14.86 3.21
CA PRO A 73 0.08 -15.64 3.07
C PRO A 73 -1.13 -14.78 2.76
N ASP A 74 -1.23 -13.61 3.40
CA ASP A 74 -2.33 -12.68 3.18
C ASP A 74 -2.29 -12.10 1.75
N ALA A 75 -1.10 -11.76 1.29
CA ALA A 75 -0.89 -11.28 -0.07
C ALA A 75 -1.26 -12.34 -1.11
N ILE A 76 -0.84 -13.59 -0.93
CA ILE A 76 -1.19 -14.69 -1.83
C ILE A 76 -2.70 -14.92 -1.86
N ALA A 77 -3.39 -14.89 -0.71
CA ALA A 77 -4.85 -15.01 -0.65
C ALA A 77 -5.56 -13.91 -1.47
N LEU A 78 -5.10 -12.68 -1.37
CA LEU A 78 -5.64 -11.55 -2.13
C LEU A 78 -5.31 -11.61 -3.62
N VAL A 79 -4.10 -12.07 -3.98
CA VAL A 79 -3.70 -12.30 -5.37
C VAL A 79 -4.58 -13.36 -6.02
N VAL A 80 -4.83 -14.47 -5.34
CA VAL A 80 -5.70 -15.55 -5.81
C VAL A 80 -7.14 -15.07 -6.01
N GLU A 81 -7.67 -14.31 -5.04
CA GLU A 81 -9.01 -13.72 -5.15
C GLU A 81 -9.13 -12.81 -6.38
N PHE A 82 -8.10 -12.03 -6.68
CA PHE A 82 -8.11 -11.12 -7.81
C PHE A 82 -7.88 -11.84 -9.16
N ALA A 83 -7.01 -12.85 -9.19
CA ALA A 83 -6.59 -13.52 -10.42
C ALA A 83 -7.59 -14.58 -10.89
N LYS A 84 -8.18 -15.38 -10.00
CA LYS A 84 -9.07 -16.50 -10.37
C LYS A 84 -10.24 -16.10 -11.26
N PRO A 85 -11.01 -15.05 -10.98
CA PRO A 85 -12.11 -14.63 -11.87
C PRO A 85 -11.62 -14.27 -13.27
N ARG A 86 -10.43 -13.71 -13.41
CA ARG A 86 -9.81 -13.36 -14.69
C ARG A 86 -9.34 -14.60 -15.48
N LEU A 87 -9.07 -15.68 -14.77
CA LEU A 87 -8.75 -16.98 -15.33
C LEU A 87 -10.00 -17.85 -15.57
N THR A 88 -11.21 -17.28 -15.37
CA THR A 88 -12.49 -18.01 -15.46
C THR A 88 -12.63 -19.14 -14.45
N LEU A 89 -11.88 -19.08 -13.35
CA LEU A 89 -11.96 -20.01 -12.23
C LEU A 89 -12.85 -19.46 -11.12
N LYS A 90 -13.58 -20.35 -10.45
CA LYS A 90 -14.39 -19.98 -9.30
C LYS A 90 -13.54 -19.97 -8.03
N LEU A 91 -13.82 -19.00 -7.15
CA LEU A 91 -13.28 -18.97 -5.80
C LEU A 91 -14.05 -19.94 -4.92
N SER A 92 -13.33 -20.72 -4.12
CA SER A 92 -13.92 -21.50 -3.05
C SER A 92 -14.33 -20.62 -1.86
N ASP A 93 -15.18 -21.13 -0.99
CA ASP A 93 -15.59 -20.39 0.21
C ASP A 93 -14.43 -20.19 1.19
N ASP A 94 -13.52 -21.16 1.26
CA ASP A 94 -12.30 -21.04 2.07
C ASP A 94 -11.39 -19.92 1.55
N GLU A 95 -11.21 -19.81 0.24
CA GLU A 95 -10.40 -18.73 -0.36
C GLU A 95 -11.02 -17.35 -0.12
N ARG A 96 -12.35 -17.24 -0.17
CA ARG A 96 -13.05 -16.00 0.18
C ARG A 96 -12.85 -15.63 1.63
N THR A 97 -12.91 -16.62 2.51
CA THR A 97 -12.70 -16.43 3.95
C THR A 97 -11.28 -15.98 4.25
N LEU A 98 -10.27 -16.61 3.61
CA LEU A 98 -8.88 -16.22 3.75
C LEU A 98 -8.63 -14.79 3.23
N ALA A 99 -9.21 -14.43 2.08
CA ALA A 99 -9.08 -13.08 1.54
C ALA A 99 -9.77 -12.03 2.44
N ALA A 100 -10.90 -12.36 3.05
CA ALA A 100 -11.57 -11.48 4.01
C ALA A 100 -10.73 -11.28 5.28
N ALA A 101 -10.13 -12.34 5.81
CA ALA A 101 -9.22 -12.26 6.97
C ALA A 101 -7.96 -11.45 6.65
N ALA A 102 -7.42 -11.60 5.44
CA ALA A 102 -6.29 -10.81 4.97
C ALA A 102 -6.61 -9.31 4.94
N ARG A 103 -7.79 -8.91 4.42
CA ARG A 103 -8.22 -7.52 4.42
C ARG A 103 -8.36 -6.97 5.84
N GLU A 104 -8.99 -7.71 6.74
CA GLU A 104 -9.14 -7.30 8.13
C GLU A 104 -7.78 -7.08 8.81
N ARG A 105 -6.80 -7.94 8.52
CA ARG A 105 -5.43 -7.78 9.03
C ARG A 105 -4.78 -6.52 8.47
N LEU A 106 -4.90 -6.24 7.17
CA LEU A 106 -4.38 -5.02 6.55
C LEU A 106 -5.03 -3.77 7.12
N ASP A 107 -6.34 -3.77 7.36
CA ASP A 107 -7.05 -2.66 8.00
C ASP A 107 -6.53 -2.39 9.43
N LYS A 108 -6.21 -3.44 10.16
CA LYS A 108 -5.57 -3.30 11.50
C LYS A 108 -4.15 -2.72 11.41
N ILE A 109 -3.41 -3.04 10.36
CA ILE A 109 -2.08 -2.44 10.11
C ILE A 109 -2.24 -0.98 9.71
N ALA A 110 -3.14 -0.66 8.77
CA ALA A 110 -3.40 0.70 8.32
C ALA A 110 -3.88 1.64 9.44
N THR A 111 -4.56 1.09 10.45
CA THR A 111 -4.99 1.83 11.65
C THR A 111 -3.94 1.83 12.78
N GLY A 112 -2.76 1.26 12.55
CA GLY A 112 -1.67 1.20 13.54
C GLY A 112 -1.89 0.23 14.69
N LYS A 113 -2.94 -0.63 14.64
CA LYS A 113 -3.24 -1.63 15.68
C LYS A 113 -2.28 -2.82 15.65
N ILE A 114 -1.78 -3.16 14.49
CA ILE A 114 -0.79 -4.23 14.29
C ILE A 114 0.46 -3.61 13.68
N LYS A 115 1.60 -3.90 14.28
CA LYS A 115 2.89 -3.42 13.78
C LYS A 115 3.52 -4.49 12.89
N PRO A 116 3.78 -4.20 11.61
CA PRO A 116 4.52 -5.10 10.73
C PRO A 116 6.02 -5.09 11.04
N SER A 117 6.74 -6.09 10.54
CA SER A 117 8.20 -6.15 10.63
C SER A 117 8.86 -4.95 9.96
N LEU A 118 9.88 -4.40 10.61
CA LEU A 118 10.65 -3.30 10.07
C LEU A 118 11.40 -3.74 8.82
N PRO A 119 11.49 -2.88 7.78
CA PRO A 119 12.24 -3.18 6.57
C PRO A 119 13.75 -3.29 6.86
N ASP A 120 14.43 -4.12 6.06
CA ASP A 120 15.88 -4.25 6.14
C ASP A 120 16.58 -3.03 5.53
N ASN A 121 15.97 -2.41 4.50
CA ASN A 121 16.46 -1.20 3.84
C ASN A 121 15.32 -0.14 3.79
N PRO A 122 15.08 0.60 4.88
CA PRO A 122 13.97 1.52 4.95
C PRO A 122 14.07 2.64 3.91
N GLU A 123 12.93 3.00 3.32
CA GLU A 123 12.81 4.20 2.51
C GLU A 123 13.20 5.42 3.38
N PRO A 124 14.05 6.34 2.89
CA PRO A 124 14.37 7.55 3.64
C PRO A 124 13.07 8.25 4.00
N ALA A 125 12.92 8.61 5.28
CA ALA A 125 11.78 9.41 5.70
C ALA A 125 11.72 10.64 4.76
N ALA A 126 10.57 10.83 4.10
CA ALA A 126 10.34 12.07 3.40
C ALA A 126 10.63 13.17 4.43
N GLU A 127 11.68 13.95 4.20
CA GLU A 127 11.91 15.13 5.00
C GLU A 127 10.58 15.86 4.99
N SER A 128 9.94 15.90 6.16
CA SER A 128 8.82 16.79 6.35
C SER A 128 9.42 18.14 6.01
N VAL A 129 9.09 18.65 4.84
CA VAL A 129 9.23 20.06 4.56
C VAL A 129 8.35 20.69 5.61
N GLN A 130 8.94 20.93 6.78
CA GLN A 130 8.42 21.92 7.67
C GLN A 130 8.45 23.18 6.82
N SER A 131 7.34 23.44 6.15
CA SER A 131 7.04 24.77 5.73
C SER A 131 6.98 25.55 7.05
N SER A 132 8.15 26.04 7.46
CA SER A 132 8.26 27.17 8.34
C SER A 132 7.73 28.39 7.56
N GLY A 133 6.50 28.25 7.08
CA GLY A 133 5.63 29.33 6.77
C GLY A 133 5.26 29.95 8.10
N GLY A 134 6.25 30.55 8.74
CA GLY A 134 6.01 31.59 9.71
C GLY A 134 5.25 32.66 8.97
N CYS A 135 3.92 32.59 8.94
CA CYS A 135 3.11 33.77 8.79
C CYS A 135 3.49 34.66 9.95
N ALA A 136 4.50 35.48 9.73
CA ALA A 136 4.68 36.69 10.51
C ALA A 136 3.40 37.49 10.26
N LEU A 137 2.44 37.35 11.18
CA LEU A 137 1.36 38.31 11.33
C LEU A 137 2.04 39.64 11.65
N VAL A 138 2.41 40.36 10.57
CA VAL A 138 2.69 41.78 10.68
C VAL A 138 1.38 42.41 11.07
N ARG A 139 1.19 42.56 12.38
CA ARG A 139 0.18 43.48 12.91
C ARG A 139 0.51 44.84 12.33
N PRO A 140 -0.36 45.44 11.50
CA PRO A 140 -0.18 46.85 11.18
C PRO A 140 -0.27 47.58 12.51
N ALA A 141 0.80 48.34 12.80
CA ALA A 141 0.76 49.26 13.93
C ALA A 141 -0.49 50.11 13.75
N ARG A 142 -1.45 50.00 14.68
CA ARG A 142 -2.53 50.96 14.75
C ARG A 142 -1.88 52.30 15.09
N GLY A 143 -1.70 53.08 14.03
CA GLY A 143 -1.46 54.49 14.23
C GLY A 143 -2.64 55.06 15.01
N THR A 144 -2.38 55.46 16.25
CA THR A 144 -3.31 56.29 17.00
C THR A 144 -3.56 57.56 16.16
N PRO A 145 -4.83 57.84 15.79
CA PRO A 145 -5.11 59.12 15.15
C PRO A 145 -4.78 60.17 16.17
N GLN A 146 -3.74 61.00 15.88
CA GLN A 146 -3.53 62.21 16.59
C GLN A 146 -4.72 63.10 16.31
N ARG A 147 -5.45 63.35 17.40
CA ARG A 147 -6.52 64.34 17.45
C ARG A 147 -5.81 65.68 17.21
N SER A 148 -5.85 66.16 15.98
CA SER A 148 -5.45 67.56 15.69
C SER A 148 -6.42 68.46 16.41
N ASP A 149 -5.87 69.25 17.28
CA ASP A 149 -6.52 70.36 17.95
C ASP A 149 -7.16 71.29 16.90
N TYR A 150 -8.44 71.28 16.82
CA TYR A 150 -9.17 72.44 16.30
C TYR A 150 -9.35 73.40 17.46
N ALA A 151 -8.31 74.18 17.70
CA ALA A 151 -8.45 75.44 18.42
C ALA A 151 -8.60 76.50 17.35
N GLY A 152 -9.67 77.23 17.39
CA GLY A 152 -9.74 78.46 16.67
C GLY A 152 -11.14 78.86 16.18
N LEU A 153 -11.78 79.72 16.93
CA LEU A 153 -12.82 80.67 16.61
C LEU A 153 -14.25 80.16 16.65
#